data_729bb8978630f9d53dc16414d3ffb682
#
_entry.id   729bb8978630f9d53dc16414d3ffb682
#
_cell.length_a   1.000
_cell.length_b   1.000
_cell.length_c   1.000
_cell.angle_alpha   90.00
_cell.angle_beta   90.00
_cell.angle_gamma   90.00
#
_symmetry.space_group_name_H-M   'P 1'
#
loop_
_entity.id
_entity.type
_entity.pdbx_description
1 polymer ?
#
loop_
_entity_poly.entity_id
_entity_poly.type
_entity_poly.pdbx_seq_one_letter_code
_entity_poly.pdbx_strand_id
1 'polypeptide(L)'
;MVFKDFLQISTDEVYGSLGQTGYFSEETSIAPNSPYSASKASADLLTRAYFKTYGLPVNITRCSNNYGPYQFPEKFIPLMILNTLRDRKLPIYGDGLNIRDWIYVEDHCKALDLILHNGKAGEVYNIGGGNEKKNIEIAKLILNRLGKPDSLIKYVEDRLGHDKRYAVDSSKIRKELGWEPEYTFDKGIADTITWYLENRT
;
A
#
# COMPACT_ATOMS: atom_id res chain seq x y z
N MET A 1 -4.71 33.58 1.96
CA MET A 1 -4.48 32.33 2.69
C MET A 1 -3.12 31.81 2.23
N VAL A 2 -2.13 31.72 3.11
CA VAL A 2 -0.81 31.16 2.76
C VAL A 2 -0.86 29.69 3.16
N PHE A 3 -0.81 28.77 2.18
CA PHE A 3 -0.61 27.36 2.45
C PHE A 3 0.80 27.18 3.02
N LYS A 4 0.91 26.57 4.19
CA LYS A 4 2.21 26.31 4.80
C LYS A 4 2.86 25.07 4.21
N ASP A 5 2.08 24.00 4.00
CA ASP A 5 2.57 22.72 3.51
C ASP A 5 1.48 21.98 2.73
N PHE A 6 1.87 21.23 1.72
CA PHE A 6 0.98 20.36 0.94
C PHE A 6 1.60 18.98 0.79
N LEU A 7 0.85 17.96 1.18
CA LEU A 7 1.28 16.57 1.06
C LEU A 7 0.43 15.82 0.03
N GLN A 8 1.04 15.41 -1.07
CA GLN A 8 0.44 14.54 -2.08
C GLN A 8 0.62 13.09 -1.67
N ILE A 9 -0.47 12.41 -1.32
CA ILE A 9 -0.45 10.98 -1.02
C ILE A 9 -0.66 10.21 -2.32
N SER A 10 0.39 9.52 -2.76
CA SER A 10 0.45 8.73 -3.99
C SER A 10 0.61 7.24 -3.69
N THR A 11 1.06 6.45 -4.64
CA THR A 11 1.16 4.99 -4.59
C THR A 11 2.44 4.51 -5.28
N ASP A 12 2.96 3.37 -4.88
CA ASP A 12 4.06 2.67 -5.55
C ASP A 12 3.71 2.19 -6.96
N GLU A 13 2.43 2.04 -7.27
CA GLU A 13 1.95 1.66 -8.60
C GLU A 13 2.34 2.65 -9.71
N VAL A 14 2.73 3.88 -9.37
CA VAL A 14 3.21 4.87 -10.34
C VAL A 14 4.54 4.47 -10.98
N TYR A 15 5.31 3.62 -10.33
CA TYR A 15 6.59 3.12 -10.85
C TYR A 15 6.44 2.03 -11.93
N GLY A 16 5.27 1.40 -12.02
CA GLY A 16 5.03 0.27 -12.91
C GLY A 16 5.40 -1.06 -12.27
N SER A 17 5.72 -2.06 -13.08
CA SER A 17 6.00 -3.41 -12.60
C SER A 17 7.46 -3.61 -12.21
N LEU A 18 7.70 -4.11 -11.01
CA LEU A 18 9.03 -4.50 -10.54
C LEU A 18 9.35 -5.93 -11.00
N GLY A 19 10.63 -6.19 -11.31
CA GLY A 19 11.12 -7.54 -11.60
C GLY A 19 11.10 -8.45 -10.36
N GLN A 20 11.72 -9.62 -10.47
CA GLN A 20 11.78 -10.61 -9.39
C GLN A 20 12.58 -10.11 -8.18
N THR A 21 13.53 -9.22 -8.39
CA THR A 21 14.45 -8.68 -7.36
C THR A 21 14.49 -7.17 -7.41
N GLY A 22 15.10 -6.54 -6.39
CA GLY A 22 15.27 -5.10 -6.28
C GLY A 22 14.04 -4.41 -5.67
N TYR A 23 14.13 -3.08 -5.58
CA TYR A 23 13.12 -2.20 -5.00
C TYR A 23 13.02 -0.91 -5.83
N PHE A 24 11.85 -0.31 -5.87
CA PHE A 24 11.71 1.05 -6.39
C PHE A 24 12.28 2.05 -5.39
N SER A 25 13.19 2.89 -5.84
CA SER A 25 13.63 4.09 -5.12
C SER A 25 12.90 5.32 -5.61
N GLU A 26 13.05 6.44 -4.92
CA GLU A 26 12.48 7.73 -5.34
C GLU A 26 13.04 8.25 -6.67
N GLU A 27 14.23 7.75 -7.07
CA GLU A 27 14.89 8.05 -8.36
C GLU A 27 14.34 7.18 -9.51
N THR A 28 13.56 6.15 -9.21
CA THR A 28 12.97 5.29 -10.24
C THR A 28 12.00 6.08 -11.12
N SER A 29 12.14 5.93 -12.43
CA SER A 29 11.26 6.58 -13.40
C SER A 29 9.81 6.12 -13.25
N ILE A 30 8.86 7.04 -13.39
CA ILE A 30 7.42 6.77 -13.39
C ILE A 30 7.04 6.06 -14.68
N ALA A 31 6.39 4.90 -14.59
CA ALA A 31 5.95 4.08 -15.73
C ALA A 31 4.63 3.34 -15.42
N PRO A 32 3.51 4.04 -15.14
CA PRO A 32 2.26 3.46 -14.69
C PRO A 32 1.62 2.57 -15.77
N ASN A 33 1.10 1.39 -15.37
CA ASN A 33 0.51 0.39 -16.27
C ASN A 33 -1.03 0.37 -16.24
N SER A 34 -1.67 1.17 -15.40
CA SER A 34 -3.13 1.21 -15.29
C SER A 34 -3.66 2.65 -15.35
N PRO A 35 -4.95 2.86 -15.73
CA PRO A 35 -5.56 4.20 -15.66
C PRO A 35 -5.51 4.82 -14.26
N TYR A 36 -5.65 4.01 -13.22
CA TYR A 36 -5.52 4.46 -11.83
C TYR A 36 -4.11 4.97 -11.55
N SER A 37 -3.09 4.15 -11.78
CA SER A 37 -1.68 4.54 -11.53
C SER A 37 -1.26 5.73 -12.40
N ALA A 38 -1.75 5.82 -13.65
CA ALA A 38 -1.53 6.98 -14.51
C ALA A 38 -2.15 8.26 -13.94
N SER A 39 -3.35 8.20 -13.37
CA SER A 39 -3.99 9.35 -12.71
C SER A 39 -3.21 9.82 -11.49
N LYS A 40 -2.68 8.90 -10.68
CA LYS A 40 -1.84 9.20 -9.52
C LYS A 40 -0.48 9.79 -9.94
N ALA A 41 0.14 9.23 -10.98
CA ALA A 41 1.37 9.77 -11.56
C ALA A 41 1.17 11.20 -12.09
N SER A 42 0.04 11.48 -12.72
CA SER A 42 -0.31 12.82 -13.18
C SER A 42 -0.45 13.81 -12.02
N ALA A 43 -1.05 13.38 -10.90
CA ALA A 43 -1.13 14.20 -9.69
C ALA A 43 0.26 14.47 -9.08
N ASP A 44 1.17 13.50 -9.07
CA ASP A 44 2.57 13.67 -8.64
C ASP A 44 3.28 14.71 -9.51
N LEU A 45 3.15 14.61 -10.84
CA LEU A 45 3.77 15.53 -11.77
C LEU A 45 3.22 16.96 -11.64
N LEU A 46 1.91 17.13 -11.46
CA LEU A 46 1.29 18.42 -11.19
C LEU A 46 1.80 19.02 -9.88
N THR A 47 1.83 18.24 -8.81
CA THR A 47 2.35 18.66 -7.50
C THR A 47 3.79 19.15 -7.61
N ARG A 48 4.64 18.38 -8.29
CA ARG A 48 6.03 18.78 -8.56
C ARG A 48 6.11 20.07 -9.39
N ALA A 49 5.26 20.23 -10.40
CA ALA A 49 5.23 21.42 -11.23
C ALA A 49 4.87 22.68 -10.43
N TYR A 50 3.90 22.59 -9.52
CA TYR A 50 3.54 23.70 -8.61
C TYR A 50 4.70 24.11 -7.70
N PHE A 51 5.45 23.14 -7.18
CA PHE A 51 6.67 23.44 -6.43
C PHE A 51 7.70 24.17 -7.29
N LYS A 52 8.01 23.65 -8.48
CA LYS A 52 9.05 24.21 -9.37
C LYS A 52 8.69 25.57 -9.94
N THR A 53 7.40 25.81 -10.23
CA THR A 53 6.94 27.04 -10.88
C THR A 53 6.61 28.14 -9.88
N TYR A 54 5.97 27.78 -8.77
CA TYR A 54 5.41 28.77 -7.84
C TYR A 54 6.03 28.71 -6.44
N GLY A 55 6.96 27.79 -6.19
CA GLY A 55 7.57 27.62 -4.87
C GLY A 55 6.60 27.11 -3.79
N LEU A 56 5.47 26.48 -4.19
CA LEU A 56 4.56 25.89 -3.23
C LEU A 56 5.27 24.80 -2.42
N PRO A 57 5.36 24.90 -1.08
CA PRO A 57 6.00 23.86 -0.28
C PRO A 57 5.19 22.56 -0.34
N VAL A 58 5.72 21.57 -1.02
CA VAL A 58 5.04 20.28 -1.25
C VAL A 58 5.96 19.12 -0.91
N ASN A 59 5.37 18.02 -0.45
CA ASN A 59 5.97 16.70 -0.45
C ASN A 59 5.08 15.71 -1.17
N ILE A 60 5.66 14.67 -1.73
CA ILE A 60 4.96 13.55 -2.36
C ILE A 60 5.32 12.28 -1.61
N THR A 61 4.34 11.47 -1.25
CA THR A 61 4.58 10.14 -0.68
C THR A 61 4.10 9.06 -1.63
N ARG A 62 4.88 7.99 -1.79
CA ARG A 62 4.51 6.81 -2.55
C ARG A 62 4.54 5.61 -1.62
N CYS A 63 3.37 5.14 -1.24
CA CYS A 63 3.24 4.08 -0.26
C CYS A 63 2.96 2.73 -0.91
N SER A 64 3.38 1.67 -0.21
CA SER A 64 2.99 0.30 -0.48
C SER A 64 1.54 0.01 -0.06
N ASN A 65 1.08 -1.24 -0.22
CA ASN A 65 -0.31 -1.60 0.05
C ASN A 65 -0.67 -1.46 1.53
N ASN A 66 -1.58 -0.55 1.84
CA ASN A 66 -2.10 -0.35 3.19
C ASN A 66 -3.08 -1.44 3.59
N TYR A 67 -3.10 -1.79 4.88
CA TYR A 67 -4.14 -2.61 5.50
C TYR A 67 -4.34 -2.20 6.96
N GLY A 68 -5.50 -2.54 7.52
CA GLY A 68 -5.83 -2.20 8.91
C GLY A 68 -7.30 -1.91 9.13
N PRO A 69 -7.65 -1.35 10.30
CA PRO A 69 -8.98 -0.87 10.62
C PRO A 69 -9.53 0.13 9.60
N TYR A 70 -10.85 0.18 9.47
CA TYR A 70 -11.60 1.13 8.61
C TYR A 70 -11.30 1.04 7.11
N GLN A 71 -10.49 0.08 6.65
CA GLN A 71 -10.25 -0.08 5.21
C GLN A 71 -11.54 -0.47 4.48
N PHE A 72 -11.78 0.13 3.31
CA PHE A 72 -12.99 -0.13 2.53
C PHE A 72 -13.17 -1.62 2.19
N PRO A 73 -14.36 -2.21 2.39
CA PRO A 73 -14.59 -3.66 2.36
C PRO A 73 -14.28 -4.38 1.04
N GLU A 74 -14.20 -3.66 -0.09
CA GLU A 74 -13.83 -4.25 -1.38
C GLU A 74 -12.32 -4.46 -1.55
N LYS A 75 -11.49 -3.86 -0.69
CA LYS A 75 -10.04 -4.05 -0.73
C LYS A 75 -9.67 -5.46 -0.29
N PHE A 76 -8.49 -5.93 -0.75
CA PHE A 76 -8.12 -7.35 -0.68
C PHE A 76 -8.22 -7.95 0.74
N ILE A 77 -7.53 -7.39 1.73
CA ILE A 77 -7.53 -7.96 3.10
C ILE A 77 -8.93 -7.90 3.75
N PRO A 78 -9.63 -6.76 3.76
CA PRO A 78 -11.00 -6.72 4.26
C PRO A 78 -11.94 -7.71 3.57
N LEU A 79 -11.88 -7.79 2.24
CA LEU A 79 -12.71 -8.71 1.46
C LEU A 79 -12.46 -10.18 1.86
N MET A 80 -11.18 -10.57 2.01
CA MET A 80 -10.83 -11.92 2.45
C MET A 80 -11.38 -12.20 3.84
N ILE A 81 -11.23 -11.28 4.80
CA ILE A 81 -11.75 -11.44 6.17
C ILE A 81 -13.27 -11.55 6.16
N LEU A 82 -13.97 -10.61 5.54
CA LEU A 82 -15.44 -10.57 5.54
C LEU A 82 -16.07 -11.77 4.82
N ASN A 83 -15.47 -12.21 3.71
CA ASN A 83 -15.93 -13.42 3.03
C ASN A 83 -15.68 -14.67 3.87
N THR A 84 -14.54 -14.79 4.53
CA THR A 84 -14.20 -15.90 5.42
C THR A 84 -15.21 -15.98 6.57
N LEU A 85 -15.56 -14.86 7.19
CA LEU A 85 -16.53 -14.79 8.29
C LEU A 85 -17.96 -15.18 7.88
N ARG A 86 -18.28 -15.05 6.59
CA ARG A 86 -19.60 -15.38 6.01
C ARG A 86 -19.60 -16.72 5.26
N ASP A 87 -18.55 -17.51 5.37
CA ASP A 87 -18.36 -18.79 4.62
C ASP A 87 -18.53 -18.62 3.09
N ARG A 88 -18.15 -17.45 2.57
CA ARG A 88 -18.19 -17.12 1.14
C ARG A 88 -16.85 -17.43 0.47
N LYS A 89 -16.88 -17.65 -0.85
CA LYS A 89 -15.67 -17.89 -1.62
C LYS A 89 -14.75 -16.66 -1.61
N LEU A 90 -13.45 -16.91 -1.48
CA LEU A 90 -12.37 -15.92 -1.55
C LEU A 90 -11.87 -15.86 -2.99
N PRO A 91 -12.19 -14.78 -3.74
CA PRO A 91 -11.72 -14.65 -5.13
C PRO A 91 -10.23 -14.32 -5.15
N ILE A 92 -9.44 -15.21 -5.74
CA ILE A 92 -8.00 -15.02 -5.97
C ILE A 92 -7.78 -14.85 -7.47
N TYR A 93 -7.27 -13.68 -7.86
CA TYR A 93 -7.00 -13.37 -9.25
C TYR A 93 -5.81 -14.16 -9.79
N GLY A 94 -5.95 -14.72 -11.01
CA GLY A 94 -4.92 -15.49 -11.67
C GLY A 94 -4.47 -16.70 -10.83
N ASP A 95 -3.17 -16.82 -10.64
CA ASP A 95 -2.53 -17.86 -9.82
C ASP A 95 -2.36 -17.48 -8.33
N GLY A 96 -2.68 -16.24 -7.98
CA GLY A 96 -2.51 -15.71 -6.63
C GLY A 96 -1.06 -15.42 -6.24
N LEU A 97 -0.10 -15.51 -7.17
CA LEU A 97 1.32 -15.33 -6.90
C LEU A 97 1.79 -13.88 -7.01
N ASN A 98 0.88 -12.93 -7.26
CA ASN A 98 1.22 -11.51 -7.22
C ASN A 98 1.72 -11.12 -5.83
N ILE A 99 2.87 -10.46 -5.80
CA ILE A 99 3.54 -10.04 -4.56
C ILE A 99 3.24 -8.57 -4.31
N ARG A 100 2.89 -8.26 -3.08
CA ARG A 100 2.69 -6.90 -2.59
C ARG A 100 3.48 -6.70 -1.30
N ASP A 101 4.06 -5.52 -1.14
CA ASP A 101 4.54 -5.07 0.14
C ASP A 101 3.38 -4.48 0.93
N TRP A 102 3.25 -4.83 2.21
CA TRP A 102 2.12 -4.47 3.05
C TRP A 102 2.56 -3.62 4.23
N ILE A 103 1.90 -2.47 4.39
CA ILE A 103 2.11 -1.56 5.50
C ILE A 103 0.84 -1.41 6.35
N TYR A 104 1.00 -1.49 7.68
CA TYR A 104 -0.11 -1.24 8.59
C TYR A 104 -0.48 0.23 8.58
N VAL A 105 -1.78 0.51 8.56
CA VAL A 105 -2.29 1.87 8.32
C VAL A 105 -1.80 2.90 9.33
N GLU A 106 -1.64 2.52 10.60
CA GLU A 106 -1.12 3.44 11.63
C GLU A 106 0.33 3.84 11.37
N ASP A 107 1.17 2.90 10.93
CA ASP A 107 2.57 3.20 10.56
C ASP A 107 2.61 4.15 9.36
N HIS A 108 1.72 3.95 8.37
CA HIS A 108 1.61 4.87 7.25
C HIS A 108 1.16 6.27 7.71
N CYS A 109 0.13 6.36 8.56
CA CYS A 109 -0.33 7.65 9.09
C CYS A 109 0.77 8.39 9.87
N LYS A 110 1.57 7.67 10.69
CA LYS A 110 2.73 8.26 11.38
C LYS A 110 3.78 8.79 10.41
N ALA A 111 4.04 8.04 9.31
CA ALA A 111 4.94 8.51 8.26
C ALA A 111 4.43 9.80 7.58
N LEU A 112 3.13 9.84 7.26
CA LEU A 112 2.51 11.03 6.64
C LEU A 112 2.61 12.25 7.55
N ASP A 113 2.28 12.11 8.83
CA ASP A 113 2.37 13.18 9.82
C ASP A 113 3.81 13.70 9.95
N LEU A 114 4.77 12.78 10.05
CA LEU A 114 6.19 13.11 10.14
C LEU A 114 6.68 13.87 8.89
N ILE A 115 6.31 13.41 7.69
CA ILE A 115 6.71 14.07 6.43
C ILE A 115 6.05 15.44 6.31
N LEU A 116 4.77 15.57 6.67
CA LEU A 116 4.04 16.84 6.60
C LEU A 116 4.73 17.92 7.44
N HIS A 117 5.27 17.55 8.62
CA HIS A 117 5.87 18.50 9.56
C HIS A 117 7.38 18.68 9.41
N ASN A 118 8.10 17.66 8.93
CA ASN A 118 9.55 17.64 8.92
C ASN A 118 10.17 17.29 7.55
N GLY A 119 9.34 16.96 6.56
CA GLY A 119 9.82 16.64 5.21
C GLY A 119 10.44 17.85 4.53
N LYS A 120 11.51 17.61 3.78
CA LYS A 120 12.13 18.67 2.99
C LYS A 120 11.25 18.99 1.78
N ALA A 121 10.83 20.25 1.65
CA ALA A 121 9.94 20.69 0.58
C ALA A 121 10.49 20.35 -0.81
N GLY A 122 9.62 19.83 -1.67
CA GLY A 122 9.94 19.40 -3.04
C GLY A 122 10.40 17.94 -3.15
N GLU A 123 10.58 17.24 -2.02
CA GLU A 123 11.05 15.86 -2.00
C GLU A 123 9.91 14.83 -2.12
N VAL A 124 10.29 13.65 -2.64
CA VAL A 124 9.46 12.45 -2.68
C VAL A 124 9.97 11.51 -1.60
N TYR A 125 9.06 10.81 -0.92
CA TYR A 125 9.38 9.78 0.07
C TYR A 125 8.61 8.50 -0.22
N ASN A 126 9.33 7.39 -0.37
CA ASN A 126 8.74 6.06 -0.40
C ASN A 126 8.44 5.58 1.02
N ILE A 127 7.26 4.97 1.18
CA ILE A 127 6.81 4.44 2.47
C ILE A 127 6.39 2.99 2.28
N GLY A 128 7.22 2.04 2.70
CA GLY A 128 6.98 0.60 2.60
C GLY A 128 7.06 -0.09 3.95
N GLY A 129 6.28 -1.15 4.09
CA GLY A 129 6.26 -1.95 5.31
C GLY A 129 7.40 -2.97 5.40
N GLY A 130 8.08 -3.26 4.28
CA GLY A 130 9.08 -4.32 4.20
C GLY A 130 8.49 -5.72 4.38
N ASN A 131 7.21 -5.90 4.09
CA ASN A 131 6.44 -7.13 4.31
C ASN A 131 5.89 -7.68 2.99
N GLU A 132 6.78 -8.10 2.10
CA GLU A 132 6.37 -8.72 0.84
C GLU A 132 5.66 -10.06 1.06
N LYS A 133 4.45 -10.19 0.54
CA LYS A 133 3.64 -11.42 0.62
C LYS A 133 2.88 -11.67 -0.68
N LYS A 134 2.73 -12.94 -1.04
CA LYS A 134 1.84 -13.34 -2.13
C LYS A 134 0.39 -13.26 -1.69
N ASN A 135 -0.49 -12.88 -2.59
CA ASN A 135 -1.92 -12.78 -2.29
C ASN A 135 -2.50 -14.11 -1.74
N ILE A 136 -2.09 -15.24 -2.31
CA ILE A 136 -2.53 -16.56 -1.85
C ILE A 136 -2.07 -16.88 -0.41
N GLU A 137 -0.87 -16.44 -0.01
CA GLU A 137 -0.36 -16.63 1.34
C GLU A 137 -1.19 -15.88 2.37
N ILE A 138 -1.60 -14.65 2.05
CA ILE A 138 -2.47 -13.84 2.92
C ILE A 138 -3.85 -14.47 3.04
N ALA A 139 -4.44 -14.93 1.93
CA ALA A 139 -5.75 -15.59 1.97
C ALA A 139 -5.73 -16.84 2.86
N LYS A 140 -4.71 -17.69 2.71
CA LYS A 140 -4.53 -18.88 3.57
C LYS A 140 -4.28 -18.53 5.03
N LEU A 141 -3.50 -17.49 5.30
CA LEU A 141 -3.26 -17.00 6.66
C LEU A 141 -4.58 -16.58 7.33
N ILE A 142 -5.44 -15.84 6.63
CA ILE A 142 -6.74 -15.38 7.14
C ILE A 142 -7.65 -16.57 7.39
N LEU A 143 -7.75 -17.53 6.45
CA LEU A 143 -8.53 -18.77 6.63
C LEU A 143 -8.07 -19.53 7.86
N ASN A 144 -6.78 -19.75 8.02
CA ASN A 144 -6.21 -20.47 9.16
C ASN A 144 -6.54 -19.78 10.48
N ARG A 145 -6.33 -18.47 10.59
CA ARG A 145 -6.63 -17.69 11.82
C ARG A 145 -8.11 -17.70 12.19
N LEU A 146 -8.99 -17.84 11.21
CA LEU A 146 -10.44 -17.91 11.43
C LEU A 146 -10.99 -19.35 11.48
N GLY A 147 -10.12 -20.37 11.45
CA GLY A 147 -10.51 -21.78 11.52
C GLY A 147 -11.35 -22.24 10.33
N LYS A 148 -11.10 -21.70 9.14
CA LYS A 148 -11.86 -22.02 7.93
C LYS A 148 -11.02 -22.81 6.91
N PRO A 149 -11.64 -23.67 6.10
CA PRO A 149 -10.92 -24.53 5.16
C PRO A 149 -10.47 -23.80 3.90
N ASP A 150 -9.35 -24.25 3.32
CA ASP A 150 -8.82 -23.75 2.04
C ASP A 150 -9.80 -23.94 0.87
N SER A 151 -10.80 -24.82 1.00
CA SER A 151 -11.83 -25.01 -0.02
C SER A 151 -12.68 -23.75 -0.29
N LEU A 152 -12.58 -22.72 0.55
CA LEU A 152 -13.18 -21.41 0.29
C LEU A 152 -12.42 -20.63 -0.78
N ILE A 153 -11.17 -20.92 -1.06
CA ILE A 153 -10.40 -20.26 -2.13
C ILE A 153 -11.02 -20.60 -3.48
N LYS A 154 -11.24 -19.55 -4.30
CA LYS A 154 -11.71 -19.67 -5.67
C LYS A 154 -10.82 -18.83 -6.58
N TYR A 155 -10.06 -19.47 -7.45
CA TYR A 155 -9.31 -18.78 -8.48
C TYR A 155 -10.27 -18.20 -9.52
N VAL A 156 -10.03 -16.96 -9.92
CA VAL A 156 -10.80 -16.21 -10.91
C VAL A 156 -9.88 -15.66 -11.98
N GLU A 157 -10.44 -15.24 -13.12
CA GLU A 157 -9.68 -14.63 -14.20
C GLU A 157 -8.86 -13.42 -13.70
N ASP A 158 -7.62 -13.32 -14.16
CA ASP A 158 -6.73 -12.23 -13.73
C ASP A 158 -7.15 -10.89 -14.36
N ARG A 159 -6.83 -9.81 -13.69
CA ARG A 159 -7.12 -8.45 -14.17
C ARG A 159 -6.14 -8.05 -15.28
N LEU A 160 -6.64 -7.32 -16.28
CA LEU A 160 -5.79 -6.72 -17.30
C LEU A 160 -4.81 -5.71 -16.64
N GLY A 161 -3.56 -5.74 -17.06
CA GLY A 161 -2.52 -4.85 -16.52
C GLY A 161 -2.17 -5.11 -15.05
N HIS A 162 -2.40 -6.33 -14.55
CA HIS A 162 -2.12 -6.70 -13.16
C HIS A 162 -0.63 -6.94 -12.97
N ASP A 163 0.07 -5.98 -12.42
CA ASP A 163 1.49 -6.06 -12.13
C ASP A 163 1.83 -7.20 -11.16
N LYS A 164 2.94 -7.89 -11.42
CA LYS A 164 3.31 -9.09 -10.65
C LYS A 164 3.88 -8.77 -9.27
N ARG A 165 4.68 -7.71 -9.14
CA ARG A 165 5.34 -7.38 -7.88
C ARG A 165 5.50 -5.87 -7.71
N TYR A 166 5.23 -5.40 -6.49
CA TYR A 166 5.59 -4.08 -6.00
C TYR A 166 6.38 -4.19 -4.69
N ALA A 167 7.47 -3.45 -4.59
CA ALA A 167 8.22 -3.24 -3.36
C ALA A 167 9.01 -1.93 -3.45
N VAL A 168 9.02 -1.14 -2.39
CA VAL A 168 9.71 0.15 -2.34
C VAL A 168 10.85 0.13 -1.33
N ASP A 169 11.90 0.89 -1.66
CA ASP A 169 12.98 1.19 -0.73
C ASP A 169 12.58 2.42 0.11
N SER A 170 12.44 2.22 1.43
CA SER A 170 12.13 3.27 2.40
C SER A 170 13.36 3.79 3.14
N SER A 171 14.57 3.55 2.63
CA SER A 171 15.81 3.97 3.30
C SER A 171 15.94 5.49 3.44
N LYS A 172 15.38 6.25 2.49
CA LYS A 172 15.40 7.73 2.52
C LYS A 172 14.64 8.28 3.72
N ILE A 173 13.38 7.88 3.92
CA ILE A 173 12.58 8.35 5.05
C ILE A 173 13.21 7.93 6.39
N ARG A 174 13.77 6.72 6.46
CA ARG A 174 14.51 6.25 7.65
C ARG A 174 15.71 7.13 7.95
N LYS A 175 16.54 7.39 6.93
CA LYS A 175 17.77 8.19 7.09
C LYS A 175 17.51 9.66 7.38
N GLU A 176 16.54 10.26 6.72
CA GLU A 176 16.30 11.71 6.80
C GLU A 176 15.38 12.08 7.98
N LEU A 177 14.39 11.24 8.29
CA LEU A 177 13.35 11.55 9.27
C LEU A 177 13.28 10.57 10.45
N GLY A 178 14.10 9.49 10.45
CA GLY A 178 14.14 8.52 11.53
C GLY A 178 12.89 7.63 11.64
N TRP A 179 12.02 7.60 10.60
CA TRP A 179 10.83 6.78 10.63
C TRP A 179 11.13 5.31 10.34
N GLU A 180 10.51 4.42 11.10
CA GLU A 180 10.46 2.98 10.85
C GLU A 180 9.07 2.43 11.17
N PRO A 181 8.61 1.39 10.46
CA PRO A 181 7.35 0.74 10.82
C PRO A 181 7.48 0.04 12.18
N GLU A 182 6.49 0.24 13.05
CA GLU A 182 6.43 -0.36 14.40
C GLU A 182 5.69 -1.71 14.39
N TYR A 183 4.85 -1.95 13.37
CA TYR A 183 4.05 -3.15 13.25
C TYR A 183 4.74 -4.20 12.38
N THR A 184 4.91 -5.40 12.92
CA THR A 184 5.14 -6.58 12.09
C THR A 184 3.85 -6.96 11.37
N PHE A 185 3.96 -7.63 10.21
CA PHE A 185 2.77 -8.09 9.48
C PHE A 185 1.88 -9.00 10.34
N ASP A 186 2.47 -9.88 11.14
CA ASP A 186 1.73 -10.83 11.99
C ASP A 186 0.92 -10.14 13.09
N LYS A 187 1.45 -9.07 13.69
CA LYS A 187 0.73 -8.23 14.65
C LYS A 187 -0.38 -7.46 13.95
N GLY A 188 -0.06 -6.72 12.89
CA GLY A 188 -1.03 -5.89 12.18
C GLY A 188 -2.20 -6.70 11.61
N ILE A 189 -1.97 -7.90 11.04
CA ILE A 189 -3.05 -8.74 10.52
C ILE A 189 -3.92 -9.32 11.64
N ALA A 190 -3.34 -9.62 12.80
CA ALA A 190 -4.11 -10.06 13.98
C ALA A 190 -5.05 -8.94 14.45
N ASP A 191 -4.52 -7.74 14.64
CA ASP A 191 -5.29 -6.58 15.06
C ASP A 191 -6.37 -6.22 14.03
N THR A 192 -6.05 -6.32 12.75
CA THR A 192 -7.02 -6.12 11.66
C THR A 192 -8.17 -7.13 11.72
N ILE A 193 -7.88 -8.42 11.86
CA ILE A 193 -8.90 -9.47 11.95
C ILE A 193 -9.78 -9.22 13.19
N THR A 194 -9.19 -8.91 14.34
CA THR A 194 -9.92 -8.60 15.57
C THR A 194 -10.86 -7.43 15.36
N TRP A 195 -10.39 -6.35 14.74
CA TRP A 195 -11.23 -5.19 14.45
C TRP A 195 -12.45 -5.54 13.58
N TYR A 196 -12.28 -6.33 12.51
CA TYR A 196 -13.40 -6.78 11.67
C TYR A 196 -14.32 -7.79 12.37
N LEU A 197 -13.84 -8.52 13.37
CA LEU A 197 -14.68 -9.38 14.21
C LEU A 197 -15.59 -8.56 15.12
N GLU A 198 -15.09 -7.48 15.69
CA GLU A 198 -15.79 -6.60 16.62
C GLU A 198 -16.73 -5.60 15.91
N ASN A 199 -16.41 -5.21 14.67
CA ASN A 199 -17.15 -4.22 13.90
C ASN A 199 -17.88 -4.83 12.70
N ARG A 200 -18.58 -5.95 12.93
CA ARG A 200 -19.42 -6.62 11.94
C ARG A 200 -20.68 -5.82 11.69
N THR A 201 -20.72 -5.00 10.67
CA THR A 201 -21.94 -4.35 10.17
C THR A 201 -22.33 -4.93 8.82
#